data_095ab43d8fb1ec3a2ac182e5103511e6
#
_entry.id   095ab43d8fb1ec3a2ac182e5103511e6
#
_cell.length_a   1.000
_cell.length_b   1.000
_cell.length_c   1.000
_cell.angle_alpha   90.00
_cell.angle_beta   90.00
_cell.angle_gamma   90.00
#
_symmetry.space_group_name_H-M   'P 1'
#
loop_
_entity.id
_entity.type
_entity.pdbx_description
1 polymer ?
#
loop_
_entity_poly.entity_id
_entity_poly.type
_entity_poly.pdbx_seq_one_letter_code
_entity_poly.pdbx_strand_id
1 'polypeptide(L)'
;MSVNGDDQLSALREQRRLELQAQFESQAKAQADAEIETQRKNAEEQAVSSAMKHLLTNDARARIARISLATPERADSIKKLIIKLHDDRQFTPPMTDDMLKAV
;
A
#
# COMPACT_ATOMS: atom_id res chain seq x y z
N MET A 1 -30.83 -50.45 -13.37
CA MET A 1 -29.63 -50.10 -14.08
C MET A 1 -28.84 -49.02 -13.39
N SER A 2 -27.72 -49.41 -12.89
CA SER A 2 -26.85 -48.54 -12.11
C SER A 2 -26.03 -47.58 -12.93
N VAL A 3 -25.97 -47.73 -14.26
CA VAL A 3 -25.12 -46.96 -15.15
C VAL A 3 -25.44 -45.46 -15.12
N ASN A 4 -26.73 -45.10 -15.09
CA ASN A 4 -27.13 -43.69 -15.06
C ASN A 4 -26.81 -43.01 -13.72
N GLY A 5 -26.88 -43.78 -12.62
CA GLY A 5 -26.53 -43.30 -11.30
C GLY A 5 -25.03 -43.03 -11.16
N ASP A 6 -24.21 -43.95 -11.71
CA ASP A 6 -22.77 -43.80 -11.69
C ASP A 6 -22.30 -42.64 -12.55
N ASP A 7 -22.93 -42.45 -13.73
CA ASP A 7 -22.62 -41.33 -14.60
C ASP A 7 -22.98 -39.99 -13.97
N GLN A 8 -24.15 -39.91 -13.29
CA GLN A 8 -24.56 -38.72 -12.56
C GLN A 8 -23.62 -38.43 -11.41
N LEU A 9 -23.20 -39.44 -10.68
CA LEU A 9 -22.26 -39.29 -9.56
C LEU A 9 -20.90 -38.83 -10.07
N SER A 10 -20.40 -39.39 -11.16
CA SER A 10 -19.15 -38.97 -11.79
C SER A 10 -19.22 -37.52 -12.25
N ALA A 11 -20.34 -37.10 -12.85
CA ALA A 11 -20.53 -35.74 -13.30
C ALA A 11 -20.55 -34.77 -12.13
N LEU A 12 -21.20 -35.11 -11.02
CA LEU A 12 -21.22 -34.30 -9.81
C LEU A 12 -19.83 -34.17 -9.17
N ARG A 13 -19.07 -35.27 -9.13
CA ARG A 13 -17.69 -35.24 -8.63
C ARG A 13 -16.80 -34.35 -9.47
N GLU A 14 -16.92 -34.45 -10.77
CA GLU A 14 -16.14 -33.62 -11.71
C GLU A 14 -16.51 -32.15 -11.56
N GLN A 15 -17.80 -31.83 -11.48
CA GLN A 15 -18.27 -30.47 -11.28
C GLN A 15 -17.73 -29.88 -9.97
N ARG A 16 -17.77 -30.68 -8.89
CA ARG A 16 -17.26 -30.25 -7.60
C ARG A 16 -15.75 -30.01 -7.61
N ARG A 17 -15.03 -30.90 -8.29
CA ARG A 17 -13.59 -30.76 -8.47
C ARG A 17 -13.25 -29.44 -9.19
N LEU A 18 -13.98 -29.14 -10.25
CA LEU A 18 -13.77 -27.90 -11.01
C LEU A 18 -14.12 -26.65 -10.19
N GLU A 19 -15.20 -26.70 -9.42
CA GLU A 19 -15.58 -25.60 -8.53
C GLU A 19 -14.51 -25.35 -7.48
N LEU A 20 -14.00 -26.39 -6.84
CA LEU A 20 -12.94 -26.27 -5.83
C LEU A 20 -11.66 -25.74 -6.44
N GLN A 21 -11.30 -26.18 -7.64
CA GLN A 21 -10.13 -25.70 -8.36
C GLN A 21 -10.28 -24.23 -8.69
N ALA A 22 -11.46 -23.80 -9.16
CA ALA A 22 -11.73 -22.40 -9.47
C ALA A 22 -11.64 -21.52 -8.21
N GLN A 23 -12.18 -21.98 -7.09
CA GLN A 23 -12.09 -21.27 -5.81
C GLN A 23 -10.65 -21.14 -5.35
N PHE A 24 -9.89 -22.21 -5.46
CA PHE A 24 -8.49 -22.22 -5.06
C PHE A 24 -7.65 -21.25 -5.92
N GLU A 25 -7.86 -21.27 -7.22
CA GLU A 25 -7.18 -20.35 -8.14
C GLU A 25 -7.55 -18.89 -7.86
N SER A 26 -8.84 -18.63 -7.59
CA SER A 26 -9.32 -17.29 -7.25
C SER A 26 -8.68 -16.78 -5.96
N GLN A 27 -8.60 -17.62 -4.93
CA GLN A 27 -7.95 -17.27 -3.66
C GLN A 27 -6.46 -17.02 -3.83
N ALA A 28 -5.78 -17.87 -4.61
CA ALA A 28 -4.35 -17.70 -4.88
C ALA A 28 -4.08 -16.39 -5.62
N LYS A 29 -4.92 -16.04 -6.59
CA LYS A 29 -4.81 -14.78 -7.30
C LYS A 29 -5.03 -13.58 -6.37
N ALA A 30 -6.06 -13.66 -5.53
CA ALA A 30 -6.36 -12.59 -4.57
C ALA A 30 -5.20 -12.36 -3.59
N GLN A 31 -4.56 -13.45 -3.12
CA GLN A 31 -3.40 -13.35 -2.24
C GLN A 31 -2.20 -12.73 -2.97
N ALA A 32 -1.94 -13.16 -4.21
CA ALA A 32 -0.85 -12.61 -5.01
C ALA A 32 -1.06 -11.12 -5.27
N ASP A 33 -2.28 -10.71 -5.63
CA ASP A 33 -2.63 -9.31 -5.84
C ASP A 33 -2.47 -8.48 -4.56
N ALA A 34 -2.86 -9.03 -3.42
CA ALA A 34 -2.71 -8.38 -2.11
C ALA A 34 -1.23 -8.20 -1.75
N GLU A 35 -0.38 -9.19 -2.02
CA GLU A 35 1.06 -9.09 -1.79
C GLU A 35 1.71 -8.01 -2.66
N ILE A 36 1.34 -7.95 -3.93
CA ILE A 36 1.83 -6.93 -4.86
C ILE A 36 1.45 -5.54 -4.35
N GLU A 37 0.21 -5.36 -3.92
CA GLU A 37 -0.27 -4.08 -3.39
C GLU A 37 0.47 -3.69 -2.10
N THR A 38 0.71 -4.65 -1.20
CA THR A 38 1.47 -4.40 0.02
C THR A 38 2.91 -4.00 -0.29
N GLN A 39 3.57 -4.69 -1.22
CA GLN A 39 4.92 -4.36 -1.66
C GLN A 39 4.98 -2.97 -2.29
N ARG A 40 3.99 -2.61 -3.09
CA ARG A 40 3.90 -1.29 -3.71
C ARG A 40 3.77 -0.20 -2.65
N LYS A 41 2.89 -0.39 -1.67
CA LYS A 41 2.72 0.57 -0.56
C LYS A 41 3.98 0.72 0.27
N ASN A 42 4.63 -0.39 0.59
CA ASN A 42 5.87 -0.36 1.36
C ASN A 42 6.99 0.36 0.61
N ALA A 43 7.12 0.12 -0.68
CA ALA A 43 8.11 0.80 -1.53
C ALA A 43 7.82 2.31 -1.58
N GLU A 44 6.56 2.70 -1.71
CA GLU A 44 6.13 4.09 -1.72
C GLU A 44 6.43 4.77 -0.39
N GLU A 45 6.11 4.13 0.74
CA GLU A 45 6.41 4.64 2.07
C GLU A 45 7.91 4.81 2.31
N GLN A 46 8.72 3.85 1.85
CA GLN A 46 10.17 3.94 1.96
C GLN A 46 10.73 5.08 1.10
N ALA A 47 10.21 5.26 -0.10
CA ALA A 47 10.60 6.37 -0.96
C ALA A 47 10.28 7.72 -0.32
N VAL A 48 9.10 7.86 0.28
CA VAL A 48 8.69 9.06 1.01
C VAL A 48 9.59 9.29 2.22
N SER A 49 9.86 8.25 3.02
CA SER A 49 10.77 8.34 4.17
C SER A 49 12.16 8.80 3.77
N SER A 50 12.71 8.24 2.70
CA SER A 50 14.03 8.64 2.20
C SER A 50 14.03 10.08 1.71
N ALA A 51 12.98 10.49 1.01
CA ALA A 51 12.82 11.88 0.57
C ALA A 51 12.78 12.83 1.77
N MET A 52 12.06 12.50 2.83
CA MET A 52 11.96 13.32 4.02
C MET A 52 13.32 13.51 4.71
N LYS A 53 14.18 12.48 4.71
CA LYS A 53 15.52 12.59 5.25
C LYS A 53 16.38 13.63 4.52
N HIS A 54 16.18 13.77 3.22
CA HIS A 54 16.94 14.73 2.41
C HIS A 54 16.30 16.12 2.39
N LEU A 55 14.99 16.21 2.49
CA LEU A 55 14.25 17.46 2.34
C LEU A 55 14.02 18.21 3.64
N LEU A 56 14.19 17.55 4.80
CA LEU A 56 13.86 18.11 6.11
C LEU A 56 15.05 18.04 7.05
N THR A 57 15.13 19.01 7.96
CA THR A 57 16.03 18.93 9.11
C THR A 57 15.52 17.90 10.12
N ASN A 58 16.38 17.50 11.07
CA ASN A 58 15.98 16.57 12.12
C ASN A 58 14.79 17.08 12.94
N ASP A 59 14.78 18.37 13.26
CA ASP A 59 13.69 18.99 14.02
C ASP A 59 12.38 18.97 13.24
N ALA A 60 12.42 19.26 11.93
CA ALA A 60 11.25 19.20 11.08
C ALA A 60 10.70 17.77 10.96
N ARG A 61 11.59 16.78 10.80
CA ARG A 61 11.17 15.37 10.78
C ARG A 61 10.54 14.94 12.10
N ALA A 62 11.09 15.38 13.23
CA ALA A 62 10.53 15.10 14.54
C ALA A 62 9.14 15.69 14.71
N ARG A 63 8.88 16.88 14.16
CA ARG A 63 7.56 17.49 14.16
C ARG A 63 6.56 16.64 13.35
N ILE A 64 6.93 16.19 12.18
CA ILE A 64 6.07 15.34 11.34
C ILE A 64 5.79 14.01 12.07
N ALA A 65 6.79 13.42 12.71
CA ALA A 65 6.60 12.19 13.48
C ALA A 65 5.57 12.38 14.60
N ARG A 66 5.60 13.51 15.30
CA ARG A 66 4.61 13.82 16.34
C ARG A 66 3.22 14.01 15.76
N ILE A 67 3.11 14.69 14.63
CA ILE A 67 1.84 14.85 13.93
C ILE A 67 1.29 13.48 13.49
N SER A 68 2.17 12.60 13.00
CA SER A 68 1.79 11.25 12.58
C SER A 68 1.21 10.41 13.71
N LEU A 69 1.71 10.58 14.93
CA LEU A 69 1.18 9.88 16.10
C LEU A 69 -0.24 10.33 16.45
N ALA A 70 -0.54 11.61 16.28
CA ALA A 70 -1.84 12.18 16.61
C ALA A 70 -2.82 12.09 15.44
N THR A 71 -2.36 12.41 14.21
CA THR A 71 -3.19 12.50 13.01
C THR A 71 -2.39 11.99 11.81
N PRO A 72 -2.35 10.64 11.58
CA PRO A 72 -1.55 10.07 10.49
C PRO A 72 -1.88 10.63 9.12
N GLU A 73 -3.14 10.89 8.86
CA GLU A 73 -3.62 11.40 7.58
C GLU A 73 -3.08 12.79 7.28
N ARG A 74 -3.04 13.65 8.30
CA ARG A 74 -2.49 14.99 8.18
C ARG A 74 -0.99 14.95 7.91
N ALA A 75 -0.27 14.06 8.58
CA ALA A 75 1.16 13.85 8.37
C ALA A 75 1.43 13.41 6.93
N ASP A 76 0.65 12.49 6.39
CA ASP A 76 0.78 12.04 5.01
C ASP A 76 0.53 13.17 4.01
N SER A 77 -0.48 13.98 4.25
CA SER A 77 -0.77 15.16 3.41
C SER A 77 0.37 16.15 3.42
N ILE A 78 0.96 16.40 4.58
CA ILE A 78 2.10 17.31 4.73
C ILE A 78 3.32 16.77 3.97
N LYS A 79 3.61 15.49 4.09
CA LYS A 79 4.73 14.85 3.37
C LYS A 79 4.57 14.99 1.85
N LYS A 80 3.37 14.74 1.34
CA LYS A 80 3.07 14.90 -0.08
C LYS A 80 3.23 16.33 -0.54
N LEU A 81 2.79 17.28 0.28
CA LEU A 81 2.92 18.70 -0.02
C LEU A 81 4.39 19.13 -0.07
N ILE A 82 5.22 18.65 0.86
CA ILE A 82 6.65 18.93 0.89
C ILE A 82 7.33 18.42 -0.39
N ILE A 83 7.01 17.21 -0.80
CA ILE A 83 7.56 16.62 -2.03
C ILE A 83 7.15 17.46 -3.24
N LYS A 84 5.89 17.88 -3.30
CA LYS A 84 5.40 18.72 -4.38
C LYS A 84 6.10 20.06 -4.41
N LEU A 85 6.28 20.71 -3.26
CA LEU A 85 6.99 21.98 -3.16
C LEU A 85 8.44 21.85 -3.60
N HIS A 86 9.10 20.74 -3.28
CA HIS A 86 10.45 20.48 -3.74
C HIS A 86 10.49 20.29 -5.26
N ASP A 87 9.57 19.51 -5.80
CA ASP A 87 9.50 19.25 -7.25
C ASP A 87 9.23 20.56 -8.02
N ASP A 88 8.43 21.44 -7.45
CA ASP A 88 8.13 22.76 -8.01
C ASP A 88 9.23 23.80 -7.69
N ARG A 89 10.29 23.39 -7.01
CA ARG A 89 11.42 24.25 -6.61
C ARG A 89 11.01 25.49 -5.80
N GLN A 90 10.02 25.30 -4.92
CA GLN A 90 9.49 26.37 -4.07
C GLN A 90 10.35 26.64 -2.83
N PHE A 91 11.28 25.74 -2.49
CA PHE A 91 12.20 25.93 -1.39
C PHE A 91 13.54 25.24 -1.66
N THR A 92 14.57 25.64 -0.93
CA THR A 92 15.89 25.00 -0.99
C THR A 92 16.01 24.02 0.19
N PRO A 93 16.25 22.71 -0.06
CA PRO A 93 16.47 21.77 1.02
C PRO A 93 17.71 22.09 1.85
N PRO A 94 17.74 21.77 3.16
CA PRO A 94 16.63 21.17 3.92
C PRO A 94 15.63 22.19 4.44
N MET A 95 14.35 21.79 4.52
CA MET A 95 13.30 22.59 5.14
C MET A 95 13.47 22.55 6.65
N THR A 96 13.50 23.72 7.29
CA THR A 96 13.59 23.83 8.75
C THR A 96 12.24 23.67 9.42
N ASP A 97 12.25 23.49 10.75
CA ASP A 97 11.02 23.41 11.53
C ASP A 97 10.17 24.68 11.40
N ASP A 98 10.81 25.85 11.36
CA ASP A 98 10.12 27.12 11.20
C ASP A 98 9.44 27.22 9.83
N MET A 99 10.10 26.76 8.78
CA MET A 99 9.51 26.71 7.44
C MET A 99 8.34 25.73 7.39
N LEU A 100 8.45 24.60 8.09
CA LEU A 100 7.40 23.61 8.16
C LEU A 100 6.15 24.14 8.87
N LYS A 101 6.31 24.96 9.91
CA LYS A 101 5.19 25.61 10.59
C LYS A 101 4.37 26.48 9.67
N ALA A 102 4.99 27.07 8.66
CA ALA A 102 4.34 27.95 7.71
C ALA A 102 3.55 27.22 6.62
N VAL A 103 3.72 25.90 6.53
CA VAL A 103 3.05 25.05 5.51
C VAL A 103 1.63 24.62 5.90
#